data_88b0c9b25871d6822faf3e5e1950959f
#
_entry.id   88b0c9b25871d6822faf3e5e1950959f
#
_cell.length_a   1.000
_cell.length_b   1.000
_cell.length_c   1.000
_cell.angle_alpha   90.00
_cell.angle_beta   90.00
_cell.angle_gamma   90.00
#
_symmetry.space_group_name_H-M   'P 1'
#
loop_
_entity.id
_entity.type
_entity.pdbx_description
1 polymer ?
#
loop_
_entity_poly.entity_id
_entity_poly.type
_entity_poly.pdbx_seq_one_letter_code
_entity_poly.pdbx_strand_id
1 'polypeptide(L)' 'MLSEELTIIDKLKKRIDATLQQIGDSMMTGGVDSMEKYKYMLGQAQAYQIVIQEISNLLKNDKEQDEQGNVIDIKGNTKN' A
#
# COMPACT_ATOMS: atom_id res chain seq x y z
N MET A 1 -0.61 17.59 -2.31
CA MET A 1 -1.88 16.92 -2.01
C MET A 1 -2.54 17.58 -0.82
N LEU A 2 -3.85 17.77 -0.89
CA LEU A 2 -4.59 18.43 0.17
C LEU A 2 -4.72 17.51 1.38
N SER A 3 -4.86 18.13 2.56
CA SER A 3 -4.98 17.37 3.80
C SER A 3 -6.13 16.39 3.77
N GLU A 4 -7.26 16.79 3.18
CA GLU A 4 -8.44 15.94 3.09
C GLU A 4 -8.15 14.70 2.24
N GLU A 5 -7.43 14.89 1.15
CA GLU A 5 -7.06 13.78 0.29
C GLU A 5 -6.13 12.82 1.00
N LEU A 6 -5.16 13.36 1.72
CA LEU A 6 -4.26 12.52 2.50
C LEU A 6 -5.01 11.74 3.56
N THR A 7 -5.99 12.36 4.21
CA THR A 7 -6.79 11.69 5.23
C THR A 7 -7.57 10.52 4.63
N ILE A 8 -8.17 10.73 3.46
CA ILE A 8 -8.94 9.68 2.80
C ILE A 8 -8.03 8.53 2.40
N ILE A 9 -6.87 8.85 1.84
CA ILE A 9 -5.92 7.82 1.42
C ILE A 9 -5.40 7.04 2.63
N ASP A 10 -5.12 7.73 3.72
CA ASP A 10 -4.68 7.08 4.94
C ASP A 10 -5.74 6.14 5.49
N LYS A 11 -6.98 6.57 5.48
CA LYS A 11 -8.09 5.73 5.94
C LYS A 11 -8.25 4.50 5.06
N LEU A 12 -8.11 4.69 3.75
CA LEU A 12 -8.21 3.57 2.82
C LEU A 12 -7.10 2.56 3.10
N LYS A 13 -5.88 3.04 3.29
CA LYS A 13 -4.76 2.16 3.59
C LYS A 13 -5.01 1.37 4.87
N LYS A 14 -5.53 2.03 5.90
CA LYS A 14 -5.82 1.37 7.16
C LYS A 14 -6.89 0.31 7.02
N ARG A 15 -7.90 0.57 6.20
CA ARG A 15 -8.94 -0.43 5.95
C ARG A 15 -8.40 -1.63 5.20
N ILE A 16 -7.53 -1.39 4.23
CA ILE A 16 -6.91 -2.48 3.49
C ILE A 16 -6.00 -3.29 4.42
N ASP A 17 -5.23 -2.61 5.27
CA ASP A 17 -4.40 -3.28 6.26
C ASP A 17 -5.24 -4.18 7.17
N ALA A 18 -6.39 -3.68 7.62
CA ALA A 18 -7.27 -4.47 8.48
C ALA A 18 -7.81 -5.69 7.74
N THR A 19 -8.18 -5.52 6.47
CA THR A 19 -8.66 -6.64 5.66
C THR A 19 -7.56 -7.68 5.48
N LEU A 20 -6.36 -7.24 5.21
CA LEU A 20 -5.22 -8.13 5.06
C LEU A 20 -4.97 -8.91 6.35
N GLN A 21 -5.06 -8.21 7.48
CA GLN A 21 -4.91 -8.84 8.79
C GLN A 21 -5.96 -9.93 9.01
N GLN A 22 -7.20 -9.65 8.63
CA GLN A 22 -8.27 -10.63 8.76
C GLN A 22 -8.02 -11.87 7.90
N ILE A 23 -7.53 -11.66 6.68
CA ILE A 23 -7.22 -12.78 5.80
C ILE A 23 -6.11 -13.62 6.44
N GLY A 24 -5.07 -12.98 6.94
CA GLY A 24 -3.98 -13.70 7.61
C GLY A 24 -4.46 -14.46 8.82
N ASP A 25 -5.28 -13.84 9.65
CA ASP A 25 -5.83 -14.50 10.84
C ASP A 25 -6.65 -15.71 10.44
N SER A 26 -7.47 -15.58 9.42
CA SER A 26 -8.31 -16.69 8.96
C SER A 26 -7.45 -17.84 8.46
N MET A 27 -6.38 -17.56 7.76
CA MET A 27 -5.47 -18.60 7.27
C MET A 27 -4.78 -19.31 8.42
N MET A 28 -4.48 -18.61 9.50
CA MET A 28 -3.73 -19.17 10.62
C MET A 28 -4.61 -19.90 11.59
N THR A 29 -5.90 -19.56 11.66
CA THR A 29 -6.80 -20.13 12.67
C THR A 29 -7.70 -21.23 12.14
N GLY A 30 -7.38 -21.78 10.98
CA GLY A 30 -8.15 -22.91 10.47
C GLY A 30 -9.33 -22.54 9.60
N GLY A 31 -9.43 -21.28 9.18
CA GLY A 31 -10.46 -20.87 8.23
C GLY A 31 -10.23 -21.44 6.84
N VAL A 32 -9.10 -22.10 6.63
CA VAL A 32 -8.73 -22.68 5.34
C VAL A 32 -8.82 -24.18 5.46
N ASP A 33 -9.75 -24.76 4.70
CA ASP A 33 -10.00 -26.21 4.76
C ASP A 33 -9.73 -26.92 3.43
N SER A 34 -9.18 -26.22 2.46
CA SER A 34 -8.84 -26.82 1.17
C SER A 34 -7.71 -26.05 0.53
N MET A 35 -7.02 -26.69 -0.41
CA MET A 35 -5.95 -26.05 -1.15
C MET A 35 -6.49 -24.94 -2.03
N GLU A 36 -7.67 -25.13 -2.59
CA GLU A 36 -8.28 -24.11 -3.44
C GLU A 36 -8.56 -22.84 -2.65
N LYS A 37 -9.12 -23.01 -1.46
CA LYS A 37 -9.42 -21.88 -0.58
C LYS A 37 -8.13 -21.20 -0.14
N TYR A 38 -7.11 -21.98 0.17
CA TYR A 38 -5.81 -21.43 0.53
C TYR A 38 -5.24 -20.56 -0.58
N LYS A 39 -5.26 -21.06 -1.81
CA LYS A 39 -4.72 -20.33 -2.95
C LYS A 39 -5.51 -19.06 -3.21
N TYR A 40 -6.83 -19.13 -3.06
CA TYR A 40 -7.68 -17.97 -3.24
C TYR A 40 -7.34 -16.89 -2.21
N MET A 41 -7.24 -17.27 -0.95
CA MET A 41 -6.94 -16.33 0.11
C MET A 41 -5.52 -15.76 -0.02
N LEU A 42 -4.58 -16.60 -0.42
CA LEU A 42 -3.22 -16.14 -0.64
C LEU A 42 -3.18 -15.11 -1.77
N GLY A 43 -3.92 -15.36 -2.85
CA GLY A 43 -4.01 -14.41 -3.94
C GLY A 43 -4.60 -13.09 -3.51
N GLN A 44 -5.63 -13.12 -2.67
CA GLN A 44 -6.21 -11.88 -2.13
C GLN A 44 -5.20 -11.14 -1.27
N ALA A 45 -4.49 -11.86 -0.42
CA ALA A 45 -3.50 -11.23 0.45
C ALA A 45 -2.41 -10.57 -0.37
N GLN A 46 -1.93 -11.25 -1.39
CA GLN A 46 -0.89 -10.71 -2.25
C GLN A 46 -1.37 -9.46 -3.00
N ALA A 47 -2.61 -9.50 -3.49
CA ALA A 47 -3.17 -8.35 -4.20
C ALA A 47 -3.28 -7.14 -3.27
N TYR A 48 -3.75 -7.35 -2.05
CA TYR A 48 -3.86 -6.24 -1.10
C TYR A 48 -2.50 -5.70 -0.71
N GLN A 49 -1.49 -6.56 -0.59
CA GLN A 49 -0.14 -6.12 -0.30
C GLN A 49 0.40 -5.23 -1.41
N ILE A 50 0.11 -5.60 -2.65
CA ILE A 50 0.52 -4.79 -3.79
C ILE A 50 -0.15 -3.42 -3.75
N VAL A 51 -1.45 -3.39 -3.46
CA VAL A 51 -2.17 -2.13 -3.38
C VAL A 51 -1.60 -1.24 -2.27
N ILE A 52 -1.34 -1.82 -1.11
CA ILE A 52 -0.76 -1.07 0.00
C ILE A 52 0.60 -0.51 -0.39
N GLN A 53 1.40 -1.31 -1.06
CA GLN A 53 2.72 -0.87 -1.51
C GLN A 53 2.62 0.29 -2.50
N GLU A 54 1.66 0.21 -3.42
CA GLU A 54 1.46 1.27 -4.39
C GLU A 54 1.00 2.57 -3.71
N ILE A 55 0.09 2.45 -2.75
CA ILE A 55 -0.35 3.63 -2.01
C ILE A 55 0.83 4.26 -1.28
N SER A 56 1.64 3.44 -0.63
CA SER A 56 2.81 3.93 0.10
C SER A 56 3.79 4.61 -0.84
N ASN A 57 3.99 4.03 -2.01
CA ASN A 57 4.90 4.62 -3.00
C ASN A 57 4.39 5.97 -3.50
N LEU A 58 3.08 6.05 -3.75
CA LEU A 58 2.49 7.30 -4.22
C LEU A 58 2.62 8.40 -3.17
N LEU A 59 2.37 8.06 -1.92
CA LEU A 59 2.49 9.02 -0.84
C LEU A 59 3.94 9.48 -0.68
N LYS A 60 4.87 8.56 -0.80
CA LYS A 60 6.28 8.88 -0.68
C LYS A 60 6.73 9.77 -1.84
N ASN A 61 6.32 9.43 -3.05
CA ASN A 61 6.70 10.22 -4.22
C ASN A 61 6.15 11.64 -4.14
N ASP A 62 4.91 11.76 -3.68
CA ASP A 62 4.28 13.06 -3.54
C ASP A 62 5.05 13.91 -2.55
N LYS A 63 5.43 13.31 -1.43
CA LYS A 63 6.20 14.00 -0.40
C LYS A 63 7.58 14.41 -0.92
N GLU A 64 8.24 13.53 -1.66
CA GLU A 64 9.54 13.81 -2.22
C GLU A 64 9.47 14.95 -3.22
N GLN A 65 8.43 14.99 -4.03
CA GLN A 65 8.25 16.07 -4.98
C GLN A 65 8.09 17.41 -4.28
N ASP A 66 7.34 17.43 -3.20
CA ASP A 66 7.17 18.65 -2.43
C ASP A 66 8.51 19.15 -1.90
N GLU A 67 9.32 18.23 -1.39
CA GLU A 67 10.63 18.58 -0.87
C GLU A 67 11.58 19.01 -1.97
N GLN A 68 11.57 18.28 -3.07
CA GLN A 68 12.48 18.53 -4.18
C GLN A 68 12.09 19.74 -5.00
N GLY A 69 10.86 20.15 -4.90
CA GLY A 69 10.42 21.35 -5.58
C GLY A 69 11.24 22.55 -5.17
N ASN A 70 11.87 22.47 -4.03
CA ASN A 70 12.72 23.55 -3.53
C ASN A 70 14.17 23.36 -3.92
N VAL A 71 14.55 22.14 -4.14
CA VAL A 71 15.94 21.82 -4.41
C VAL A 71 16.25 21.92 -5.87
N ILE A 72 15.46 21.43 -6.58
CA ILE A 72 15.63 21.40 -7.98
C ILE A 72 16.56 20.57 -8.43
N ASP A 73 16.82 20.25 -8.50
CA ASP A 73 17.50 19.77 -8.95
C ASP A 73 18.13 19.62 -9.81
N ILE A 74 18.40 19.60 -9.78
CA ILE A 74 19.40 19.83 -10.31
C ILE A 74 20.05 18.72 -10.72
N LYS A 75 19.95 18.00 -10.38
CA LYS A 75 20.38 16.97 -10.67
C LYS A 75 19.79 16.30 -11.41
N GLY A 76 19.19 16.71 -11.75
CA GLY A 76 18.62 16.22 -12.44
C GLY A 76 18.99 15.91 -13.32
N ASN A 77 19.24 16.10 -13.18
CA ASN A 77 19.56 15.84 -13.59
C ASN A 77 20.30 15.22 -13.86
N THR A 78 20.52 15.05 -13.59
CA THR A 78 21.15 14.58 -13.57
C THR A 78 21.46 13.67 -13.48
N LYS A 79 21.39 13.40 -13.15
CA LYS A 79 21.57 12.89 -12.80
C LYS A 79 21.75 12.28 -12.86
N ASN A 80 21.75 12.32 -12.99
CA ASN A 80 21.76 12.15 -12.75
C ASN A 80 21.74 11.75 -12.79
#